data_ecc267cbebc5b09605fb7f48f83fcf09
#
_entry.id   ecc267cbebc5b09605fb7f48f83fcf09
#
_cell.length_a   1.000
_cell.length_b   1.000
_cell.length_c   1.000
_cell.angle_alpha   90.00
_cell.angle_beta   90.00
_cell.angle_gamma   90.00
#
_symmetry.space_group_name_H-M   'P 1'
#
loop_
_entity.id
_entity.type
_entity.pdbx_description
1 polymer ?
#
loop_
_entity_poly.entity_id
_entity_poly.type
_entity_poly.pdbx_seq_one_letter_code
_entity_poly.pdbx_strand_id
1 'polypeptide(L)'
;MKIVMYHYIRKFNRKLPFFKNFLKKKEFVKQVNYFQKDKGIIKNINEIKYNKDKYLLTFDDGLKEQIFAAKILAKKGLTGIFFIPSLPILEKKFLDVHKIQILLAKIGSKKIIEYLNKNKLYKLSIKNIKKKDVKKFIKAYSYNKDKKSNILFKKNMNYLINSVNRSQILDEMFTKFKITESVDKYYMNVSDLIYLKRLGMKIGCHSHSHNILSKMSKKNQFKEISKSKKILEKKIKKKIDFFCFPYGRKYSYN
;
A
#
# COMPACT_ATOMS: atom_id res chain seq x y z
N MET A 1 -16.78 -9.00 -13.93
CA MET A 1 -16.66 -8.03 -12.84
C MET A 1 -15.45 -7.11 -13.09
N LYS A 2 -15.62 -5.82 -12.93
CA LYS A 2 -14.55 -4.84 -13.03
C LYS A 2 -14.07 -4.47 -11.62
N ILE A 3 -12.79 -4.68 -11.31
CA ILE A 3 -12.22 -4.31 -10.01
C ILE A 3 -11.51 -2.96 -10.17
N VAL A 4 -11.88 -1.99 -9.34
CA VAL A 4 -11.25 -0.66 -9.31
C VAL A 4 -10.54 -0.49 -7.98
N MET A 5 -9.21 -0.38 -8.04
CA MET A 5 -8.33 -0.30 -6.88
C MET A 5 -7.97 1.15 -6.55
N TYR A 6 -8.03 1.49 -5.27
CA TYR A 6 -7.68 2.79 -4.73
C TYR A 6 -6.62 2.68 -3.64
N HIS A 7 -5.77 3.73 -3.55
CA HIS A 7 -4.83 3.92 -2.44
C HIS A 7 -5.11 5.26 -1.75
N TYR A 8 -4.65 6.37 -2.34
CA TYR A 8 -4.69 7.70 -1.72
C TYR A 8 -5.93 8.47 -2.16
N ILE A 9 -6.85 8.76 -1.22
CA ILE A 9 -8.07 9.56 -1.47
C ILE A 9 -8.09 10.73 -0.48
N ARG A 10 -7.63 11.93 -0.91
CA ARG A 10 -7.43 13.05 0.00
C ARG A 10 -7.71 14.42 -0.63
N LYS A 11 -7.75 15.46 0.21
CA LYS A 11 -7.59 16.84 -0.25
C LYS A 11 -6.11 17.08 -0.59
N PHE A 12 -5.85 17.95 -1.55
CA PHE A 12 -4.48 18.37 -1.82
C PHE A 12 -3.86 19.02 -0.57
N ASN A 13 -2.66 18.56 -0.21
CA ASN A 13 -1.89 19.15 0.88
C ASN A 13 -0.39 18.95 0.59
N ARG A 14 0.33 20.06 0.39
CA ARG A 14 1.77 20.03 0.08
C ARG A 14 2.63 19.44 1.20
N LYS A 15 2.16 19.51 2.45
CA LYS A 15 2.88 19.00 3.63
C LYS A 15 2.73 17.49 3.82
N LEU A 16 1.80 16.85 3.09
CA LEU A 16 1.63 15.40 3.17
C LEU A 16 2.51 14.69 2.14
N PRO A 17 3.15 13.57 2.50
CA PRO A 17 3.76 12.68 1.52
C PRO A 17 2.70 12.21 0.51
N PHE A 18 3.14 11.67 -0.63
CA PHE A 18 2.27 11.18 -1.72
C PHE A 18 1.46 12.25 -2.46
N PHE A 19 1.79 13.53 -2.33
CA PHE A 19 0.99 14.60 -2.90
C PHE A 19 0.86 14.59 -4.44
N LYS A 20 1.72 13.82 -5.14
CA LYS A 20 1.70 13.74 -6.60
C LYS A 20 0.76 12.67 -7.18
N ASN A 21 0.49 11.61 -6.43
CA ASN A 21 -0.24 10.43 -6.92
C ASN A 21 -1.44 10.12 -6.00
N PHE A 22 -2.39 11.04 -5.93
CA PHE A 22 -3.60 10.84 -5.12
C PHE A 22 -4.84 11.22 -5.92
N LEU A 23 -5.96 10.62 -5.56
CA LEU A 23 -7.29 10.99 -6.06
C LEU A 23 -7.90 12.05 -5.12
N LYS A 24 -8.42 13.14 -5.67
CA LYS A 24 -9.16 14.12 -4.87
C LYS A 24 -10.48 13.53 -4.38
N LYS A 25 -10.89 13.87 -3.16
CA LYS A 25 -12.15 13.39 -2.58
C LYS A 25 -13.37 13.61 -3.48
N LYS A 26 -13.48 14.80 -4.12
CA LYS A 26 -14.55 15.11 -5.06
C LYS A 26 -14.53 14.22 -6.30
N GLU A 27 -13.35 13.89 -6.81
CA GLU A 27 -13.21 13.01 -7.98
C GLU A 27 -13.58 11.56 -7.63
N PHE A 28 -13.25 11.09 -6.43
CA PHE A 28 -13.70 9.78 -5.95
C PHE A 28 -15.24 9.70 -5.95
N VAL A 29 -15.93 10.74 -5.42
CA VAL A 29 -17.39 10.78 -5.41
C VAL A 29 -17.96 10.76 -6.83
N LYS A 30 -17.36 11.52 -7.77
CA LYS A 30 -17.76 11.50 -9.19
C LYS A 30 -17.61 10.11 -9.81
N GLN A 31 -16.48 9.42 -9.53
CA GLN A 31 -16.27 8.06 -10.03
C GLN A 31 -17.29 7.06 -9.46
N VAL A 32 -17.58 7.13 -8.15
CA VAL A 32 -18.62 6.28 -7.54
C VAL A 32 -19.97 6.51 -8.20
N ASN A 33 -20.37 7.77 -8.44
CA ASN A 33 -21.62 8.09 -9.11
C ASN A 33 -21.66 7.57 -10.57
N TYR A 34 -20.54 7.70 -11.29
CA TYR A 34 -20.42 7.18 -12.65
C TYR A 34 -20.57 5.65 -12.66
N PHE A 35 -19.83 4.92 -11.81
CA PHE A 35 -19.92 3.45 -11.75
C PHE A 35 -21.30 2.95 -11.34
N GLN A 36 -22.01 3.69 -10.47
CA GLN A 36 -23.39 3.34 -10.13
C GLN A 36 -24.33 3.44 -11.32
N LYS A 37 -24.16 4.47 -12.18
CA LYS A 37 -24.98 4.68 -13.37
C LYS A 37 -24.62 3.73 -14.52
N ASP A 38 -23.32 3.39 -14.69
CA ASP A 38 -22.86 2.53 -15.78
C ASP A 38 -23.34 1.09 -15.58
N LYS A 39 -22.76 0.35 -14.65
CA LYS A 39 -23.03 -1.09 -14.43
C LYS A 39 -23.43 -1.42 -13.00
N GLY A 40 -23.48 -0.42 -12.15
CA GLY A 40 -23.69 -0.57 -10.72
C GLY A 40 -22.44 -1.04 -9.97
N ILE A 41 -22.45 -0.83 -8.66
CA ILE A 41 -21.40 -1.27 -7.73
C ILE A 41 -21.98 -2.37 -6.84
N ILE A 42 -21.15 -3.33 -6.46
CA ILE A 42 -21.51 -4.41 -5.52
C ILE A 42 -22.05 -3.81 -4.21
N LYS A 43 -23.24 -4.22 -3.80
CA LYS A 43 -23.87 -3.84 -2.53
C LYS A 43 -23.54 -4.84 -1.41
N ASN A 44 -23.46 -6.11 -1.77
CA ASN A 44 -23.10 -7.19 -0.87
C ASN A 44 -22.01 -8.06 -1.49
N ILE A 45 -21.04 -8.48 -0.69
CA ILE A 45 -19.91 -9.27 -1.18
C ILE A 45 -20.33 -10.63 -1.75
N ASN A 46 -21.44 -11.19 -1.28
CA ASN A 46 -21.96 -12.45 -1.80
C ASN A 46 -22.44 -12.33 -3.26
N GLU A 47 -22.74 -11.11 -3.71
CA GLU A 47 -23.12 -10.83 -5.10
C GLU A 47 -21.98 -11.06 -6.10
N ILE A 48 -20.72 -11.13 -5.65
CA ILE A 48 -19.54 -11.31 -6.53
C ILE A 48 -19.69 -12.57 -7.40
N LYS A 49 -20.28 -13.62 -6.87
CA LYS A 49 -20.48 -14.89 -7.60
C LYS A 49 -21.43 -14.76 -8.77
N TYR A 50 -22.41 -13.86 -8.67
CA TYR A 50 -23.55 -13.78 -9.61
C TYR A 50 -23.52 -12.51 -10.48
N ASN A 51 -22.86 -11.44 -10.04
CA ASN A 51 -22.86 -10.15 -10.73
C ASN A 51 -21.51 -9.86 -11.42
N LYS A 52 -21.22 -10.60 -12.49
CA LYS A 52 -19.95 -10.50 -13.25
C LYS A 52 -19.73 -9.15 -13.92
N ASP A 53 -20.75 -8.33 -14.13
CA ASP A 53 -20.63 -7.04 -14.83
C ASP A 53 -20.48 -5.84 -13.92
N LYS A 54 -20.87 -5.94 -12.65
CA LYS A 54 -20.76 -4.84 -11.68
C LYS A 54 -19.31 -4.48 -11.33
N TYR A 55 -19.14 -3.30 -10.77
CA TYR A 55 -17.88 -2.83 -10.21
C TYR A 55 -17.71 -3.30 -8.77
N LEU A 56 -16.49 -3.76 -8.44
CA LEU A 56 -16.03 -3.97 -7.07
C LEU A 56 -14.96 -2.93 -6.76
N LEU A 57 -15.15 -2.14 -5.71
CA LEU A 57 -14.18 -1.15 -5.27
C LEU A 57 -13.28 -1.73 -4.17
N THR A 58 -11.98 -1.60 -4.33
CA THR A 58 -10.97 -2.09 -3.38
C THR A 58 -10.04 -0.96 -2.94
N PHE A 59 -9.54 -1.06 -1.71
CA PHE A 59 -8.72 -0.03 -1.07
C PHE A 59 -7.53 -0.71 -0.40
N ASP A 60 -6.32 -0.41 -0.87
CA ASP A 60 -5.10 -1.06 -0.40
C ASP A 60 -4.36 -0.22 0.65
N ASP A 61 -3.42 -0.83 1.38
CA ASP A 61 -2.50 -0.24 2.35
C ASP A 61 -3.09 0.17 3.71
N GLY A 62 -4.40 0.08 3.93
CA GLY A 62 -5.02 0.41 5.22
C GLY A 62 -4.85 1.87 5.64
N LEU A 63 -4.86 2.80 4.68
CA LEU A 63 -4.64 4.23 4.95
C LEU A 63 -5.86 4.87 5.63
N LYS A 64 -5.61 5.66 6.67
CA LYS A 64 -6.66 6.31 7.47
C LYS A 64 -7.60 7.20 6.66
N GLU A 65 -7.09 7.85 5.64
CA GLU A 65 -7.88 8.70 4.74
C GLU A 65 -8.95 7.95 3.94
N GLN A 66 -8.82 6.64 3.80
CA GLN A 66 -9.80 5.78 3.11
C GLN A 66 -11.12 5.62 3.90
N ILE A 67 -11.15 5.98 5.19
CA ILE A 67 -12.39 6.07 5.98
C ILE A 67 -13.41 7.01 5.31
N PHE A 68 -12.94 8.05 4.64
CA PHE A 68 -13.82 8.91 3.84
C PHE A 68 -14.54 8.12 2.75
N ALA A 69 -13.83 7.26 2.02
CA ALA A 69 -14.43 6.44 0.98
C ALA A 69 -15.47 5.46 1.55
N ALA A 70 -15.14 4.81 2.68
CA ALA A 70 -16.07 3.91 3.37
C ALA A 70 -17.38 4.62 3.76
N LYS A 71 -17.31 5.85 4.29
CA LYS A 71 -18.49 6.66 4.62
C LYS A 71 -19.36 6.97 3.39
N ILE A 72 -18.72 7.30 2.25
CA ILE A 72 -19.45 7.57 1.00
C ILE A 72 -20.15 6.31 0.49
N LEU A 73 -19.46 5.15 0.51
CA LEU A 73 -20.04 3.89 0.09
C LEU A 73 -21.21 3.49 0.99
N ALA A 74 -21.03 3.54 2.33
CA ALA A 74 -22.09 3.22 3.29
C ALA A 74 -23.34 4.09 3.12
N LYS A 75 -23.17 5.42 2.94
CA LYS A 75 -24.28 6.35 2.68
C LYS A 75 -25.09 5.98 1.42
N LYS A 76 -24.48 5.28 0.49
CA LYS A 76 -25.11 4.83 -0.77
C LYS A 76 -25.58 3.37 -0.75
N GLY A 77 -25.53 2.69 0.41
CA GLY A 77 -25.83 1.27 0.53
C GLY A 77 -24.90 0.35 -0.27
N LEU A 78 -23.65 0.76 -0.46
CA LEU A 78 -22.63 0.04 -1.23
C LEU A 78 -21.57 -0.55 -0.30
N THR A 79 -20.88 -1.60 -0.77
CA THR A 79 -19.73 -2.18 -0.07
C THR A 79 -18.45 -2.04 -0.87
N GLY A 80 -17.31 -2.22 -0.18
CA GLY A 80 -15.98 -2.32 -0.77
C GLY A 80 -15.08 -3.18 0.11
N ILE A 81 -13.92 -3.60 -0.42
CA ILE A 81 -12.94 -4.39 0.32
C ILE A 81 -11.74 -3.52 0.65
N PHE A 82 -11.37 -3.48 1.92
CA PHE A 82 -10.20 -2.75 2.43
C PHE A 82 -9.11 -3.76 2.78
N PHE A 83 -8.02 -3.77 2.03
CA PHE A 83 -6.88 -4.66 2.23
C PHE A 83 -5.86 -4.03 3.18
N ILE A 84 -5.70 -4.66 4.34
CA ILE A 84 -4.98 -4.10 5.48
C ILE A 84 -3.67 -4.86 5.70
N PRO A 85 -2.50 -4.21 5.62
CA PRO A 85 -1.25 -4.77 6.10
C PRO A 85 -1.21 -4.72 7.64
N SER A 86 -0.73 -5.79 8.28
CA SER A 86 -0.84 -5.86 9.75
C SER A 86 0.34 -5.25 10.51
N LEU A 87 1.47 -4.94 9.86
CA LEU A 87 2.64 -4.34 10.51
C LEU A 87 2.34 -2.99 11.19
N PRO A 88 1.66 -2.03 10.53
CA PRO A 88 1.34 -0.75 11.15
C PRO A 88 0.43 -0.89 12.38
N ILE A 89 -0.46 -1.89 12.39
CA ILE A 89 -1.40 -2.14 13.49
C ILE A 89 -0.70 -2.80 14.68
N LEU A 90 0.15 -3.81 14.41
CA LEU A 90 0.78 -4.61 15.44
C LEU A 90 2.00 -3.91 16.05
N GLU A 91 2.87 -3.37 15.21
CA GLU A 91 4.20 -2.89 15.60
C GLU A 91 4.32 -1.37 15.56
N LYS A 92 3.28 -0.66 15.15
CA LYS A 92 3.30 0.81 15.00
C LYS A 92 4.47 1.29 14.13
N LYS A 93 4.79 0.54 13.08
CA LYS A 93 5.85 0.86 12.13
C LYS A 93 5.28 1.22 10.76
N PHE A 94 5.96 2.12 10.06
CA PHE A 94 5.64 2.40 8.67
C PHE A 94 6.02 1.23 7.76
N LEU A 95 5.23 0.99 6.74
CA LEU A 95 5.63 0.17 5.60
C LEU A 95 6.77 0.85 4.86
N ASP A 96 7.75 0.08 4.37
CA ASP A 96 8.91 0.63 3.66
C ASP A 96 8.52 1.43 2.42
N VAL A 97 7.48 1.01 1.69
CA VAL A 97 6.95 1.76 0.55
C VAL A 97 6.52 3.18 0.96
N HIS A 98 5.97 3.35 2.15
CA HIS A 98 5.56 4.65 2.67
C HIS A 98 6.73 5.45 3.25
N LYS A 99 7.73 4.80 3.91
CA LYS A 99 8.98 5.47 4.30
C LYS A 99 9.64 6.12 3.08
N ILE A 100 9.71 5.41 1.94
CA ILE A 100 10.25 5.92 0.68
C ILE A 100 9.50 7.20 0.23
N GLN A 101 8.18 7.19 0.30
CA GLN A 101 7.36 8.33 -0.10
C GLN A 101 7.53 9.53 0.86
N ILE A 102 7.62 9.26 2.17
CA ILE A 102 7.85 10.29 3.19
C ILE A 102 9.22 10.96 2.97
N LEU A 103 10.26 10.16 2.76
CA LEU A 103 11.61 10.66 2.46
C LEU A 103 11.61 11.55 1.21
N LEU A 104 11.02 11.10 0.12
CA LEU A 104 10.95 11.87 -1.12
C LEU A 104 10.19 13.19 -0.95
N ALA A 105 9.11 13.18 -0.16
CA ALA A 105 8.30 14.37 0.07
C ALA A 105 8.97 15.41 0.98
N LYS A 106 9.67 14.94 2.04
CA LYS A 106 10.25 15.83 3.05
C LYS A 106 11.69 16.26 2.74
N ILE A 107 12.48 15.35 2.17
CA ILE A 107 13.92 15.55 1.97
C ILE A 107 14.25 15.86 0.50
N GLY A 108 13.54 15.20 -0.42
CA GLY A 108 13.80 15.28 -1.84
C GLY A 108 14.96 14.41 -2.31
N SER A 109 14.93 14.03 -3.59
CA SER A 109 15.86 13.04 -4.14
C SER A 109 17.33 13.46 -4.12
N LYS A 110 17.65 14.76 -4.22
CA LYS A 110 19.04 15.23 -4.22
C LYS A 110 19.77 14.86 -2.92
N LYS A 111 19.24 15.28 -1.78
CA LYS A 111 19.82 14.98 -0.45
C LYS A 111 19.79 13.47 -0.13
N ILE A 112 18.76 12.75 -0.60
CA ILE A 112 18.66 11.30 -0.47
C ILE A 112 19.83 10.62 -1.20
N ILE A 113 20.10 10.99 -2.45
CA ILE A 113 21.19 10.40 -3.24
C ILE A 113 22.55 10.74 -2.64
N GLU A 114 22.76 11.97 -2.19
CA GLU A 114 24.00 12.38 -1.49
C GLU A 114 24.27 11.51 -0.25
N TYR A 115 23.24 11.22 0.54
CA TYR A 115 23.33 10.30 1.68
C TYR A 115 23.66 8.87 1.24
N LEU A 116 22.92 8.35 0.27
CA LEU A 116 23.08 6.97 -0.20
C LEU A 116 24.47 6.72 -0.81
N ASN A 117 25.06 7.69 -1.49
CA ASN A 117 26.40 7.60 -2.03
C ASN A 117 27.49 7.46 -0.94
N LYS A 118 27.18 7.82 0.31
CA LYS A 118 28.08 7.65 1.48
C LYS A 118 27.71 6.44 2.32
N ASN A 119 26.51 5.87 2.18
CA ASN A 119 26.01 4.77 2.99
C ASN A 119 26.63 3.43 2.53
N LYS A 120 27.41 2.80 3.43
CA LYS A 120 28.13 1.54 3.14
C LYS A 120 27.18 0.39 2.80
N LEU A 121 26.10 0.22 3.57
CA LEU A 121 25.11 -0.85 3.36
C LEU A 121 24.39 -0.70 2.02
N TYR A 122 24.05 0.53 1.63
CA TYR A 122 23.44 0.79 0.32
C TYR A 122 24.40 0.43 -0.82
N LYS A 123 25.66 0.89 -0.76
CA LYS A 123 26.68 0.56 -1.78
C LYS A 123 26.85 -0.95 -1.95
N LEU A 124 26.98 -1.66 -0.82
CA LEU A 124 27.09 -3.12 -0.82
C LEU A 124 25.84 -3.79 -1.42
N SER A 125 24.67 -3.30 -1.04
CA SER A 125 23.38 -3.82 -1.54
C SER A 125 23.23 -3.64 -3.05
N ILE A 126 23.65 -2.48 -3.59
CA ILE A 126 23.62 -2.21 -5.04
C ILE A 126 24.62 -3.10 -5.79
N LYS A 127 25.84 -3.26 -5.26
CA LYS A 127 26.88 -4.13 -5.86
C LYS A 127 26.39 -5.59 -5.99
N ASN A 128 25.60 -6.05 -5.04
CA ASN A 128 25.11 -7.42 -4.98
C ASN A 128 23.79 -7.65 -5.75
N ILE A 129 23.30 -6.67 -6.50
CA ILE A 129 22.10 -6.86 -7.33
C ILE A 129 22.38 -7.81 -8.48
N LYS A 130 21.57 -8.87 -8.58
CA LYS A 130 21.68 -9.84 -9.66
C LYS A 130 21.15 -9.26 -10.99
N LYS A 131 21.88 -9.47 -12.09
CA LYS A 131 21.46 -9.01 -13.44
C LYS A 131 20.03 -9.46 -13.80
N LYS A 132 19.63 -10.68 -13.39
CA LYS A 132 18.27 -11.20 -13.59
C LYS A 132 17.19 -10.33 -12.93
N ASP A 133 17.45 -9.80 -11.73
CA ASP A 133 16.50 -8.94 -11.02
C ASP A 133 16.37 -7.58 -11.72
N VAL A 134 17.47 -7.02 -12.21
CA VAL A 134 17.44 -5.79 -13.01
C VAL A 134 16.55 -5.98 -14.24
N LYS A 135 16.72 -7.08 -14.99
CA LYS A 135 15.89 -7.42 -16.16
C LYS A 135 14.42 -7.60 -15.76
N LYS A 136 14.14 -8.37 -14.68
CA LYS A 136 12.79 -8.64 -14.17
C LYS A 136 12.02 -7.36 -13.83
N PHE A 137 12.69 -6.38 -13.22
CA PHE A 137 12.06 -5.15 -12.74
C PHE A 137 12.37 -3.92 -13.63
N ILE A 138 12.87 -4.10 -14.83
CA ILE A 138 13.27 -3.00 -15.72
C ILE A 138 12.12 -2.02 -16.00
N LYS A 139 10.91 -2.54 -16.17
CA LYS A 139 9.69 -1.76 -16.43
C LYS A 139 9.01 -1.22 -15.16
N ALA A 140 9.58 -1.46 -13.96
CA ALA A 140 9.03 -0.91 -12.74
C ALA A 140 9.07 0.63 -12.79
N TYR A 141 7.93 1.26 -12.54
CA TYR A 141 7.73 2.71 -12.63
C TYR A 141 7.91 3.34 -14.03
N SER A 142 7.94 2.56 -15.12
CA SER A 142 8.11 3.09 -16.49
C SER A 142 7.02 4.09 -16.90
N TYR A 143 5.81 3.96 -16.37
CA TYR A 143 4.68 4.86 -16.65
C TYR A 143 4.57 6.04 -15.66
N ASN A 144 5.51 6.16 -14.72
CA ASN A 144 5.45 7.19 -13.70
C ASN A 144 6.08 8.49 -14.21
N LYS A 145 5.31 9.59 -14.27
CA LYS A 145 5.76 10.93 -14.67
C LYS A 145 6.57 11.65 -13.58
N ASP A 146 7.31 10.93 -12.75
CA ASP A 146 8.15 11.50 -11.70
C ASP A 146 9.57 11.81 -12.21
N LYS A 147 10.37 12.57 -11.43
CA LYS A 147 11.78 12.84 -11.76
C LYS A 147 12.56 11.53 -11.85
N LYS A 148 13.50 11.42 -12.80
CA LYS A 148 14.35 10.22 -12.99
C LYS A 148 15.02 9.76 -11.68
N SER A 149 15.53 10.68 -10.87
CA SER A 149 16.13 10.40 -9.58
C SER A 149 15.16 9.78 -8.56
N ASN A 150 13.90 10.26 -8.52
CA ASN A 150 12.86 9.67 -7.68
C ASN A 150 12.51 8.26 -8.14
N ILE A 151 12.39 8.06 -9.46
CA ILE A 151 12.10 6.75 -10.05
C ILE A 151 13.22 5.76 -9.72
N LEU A 152 14.48 6.17 -9.87
CA LEU A 152 15.64 5.33 -9.54
C LEU A 152 15.66 4.93 -8.08
N PHE A 153 15.47 5.89 -7.16
CA PHE A 153 15.40 5.62 -5.73
C PHE A 153 14.27 4.63 -5.38
N LYS A 154 13.06 4.89 -5.87
CA LYS A 154 11.91 3.98 -5.68
C LYS A 154 12.19 2.58 -6.22
N LYS A 155 12.79 2.48 -7.42
CA LYS A 155 13.11 1.21 -8.06
C LYS A 155 14.13 0.42 -7.28
N ASN A 156 15.24 1.04 -6.88
CA ASN A 156 16.28 0.39 -6.10
C ASN A 156 15.72 -0.12 -4.76
N MET A 157 15.03 0.74 -4.01
CA MET A 157 14.50 0.38 -2.71
C MET A 157 13.39 -0.67 -2.79
N ASN A 158 12.37 -0.49 -3.64
CA ASN A 158 11.22 -1.41 -3.64
C ASN A 158 11.50 -2.74 -4.34
N TYR A 159 12.37 -2.76 -5.36
CA TYR A 159 12.47 -3.94 -6.22
C TYR A 159 13.86 -4.59 -6.23
N LEU A 160 14.94 -3.85 -6.07
CA LEU A 160 16.27 -4.39 -6.28
C LEU A 160 16.96 -4.78 -4.96
N ILE A 161 16.92 -3.93 -3.95
CA ILE A 161 17.52 -4.22 -2.64
C ILE A 161 16.65 -5.24 -1.88
N ASN A 162 17.28 -6.18 -1.17
CA ASN A 162 16.55 -7.12 -0.33
C ASN A 162 15.82 -6.40 0.82
N SER A 163 14.75 -7.01 1.33
CA SER A 163 13.86 -6.35 2.31
C SER A 163 14.54 -6.00 3.65
N VAL A 164 15.50 -6.80 4.09
CA VAL A 164 16.24 -6.56 5.36
C VAL A 164 17.10 -5.31 5.24
N ASN A 165 18.00 -5.28 4.26
CA ASN A 165 18.87 -4.13 4.02
C ASN A 165 18.08 -2.87 3.69
N ARG A 166 16.99 -3.00 2.91
CA ARG A 166 16.10 -1.89 2.59
C ARG A 166 15.51 -1.27 3.85
N SER A 167 14.90 -2.07 4.73
CA SER A 167 14.31 -1.57 5.98
C SER A 167 15.34 -0.87 6.83
N GLN A 168 16.53 -1.46 7.00
CA GLN A 168 17.62 -0.84 7.76
C GLN A 168 18.05 0.50 7.15
N ILE A 169 18.32 0.57 5.85
CA ILE A 169 18.71 1.82 5.18
C ILE A 169 17.65 2.91 5.36
N LEU A 170 16.37 2.54 5.22
CA LEU A 170 15.27 3.50 5.39
C LEU A 170 15.15 3.98 6.85
N ASP A 171 15.38 3.13 7.84
CA ASP A 171 15.37 3.50 9.26
C ASP A 171 16.54 4.41 9.61
N GLU A 172 17.76 4.11 9.12
CA GLU A 172 18.92 4.98 9.23
C GLU A 172 18.66 6.37 8.63
N MET A 173 17.98 6.44 7.47
CA MET A 173 17.60 7.71 6.85
C MET A 173 16.57 8.47 7.68
N PHE A 174 15.57 7.81 8.26
CA PHE A 174 14.59 8.44 9.15
C PHE A 174 15.28 9.08 10.34
N THR A 175 16.22 8.36 10.98
CA THR A 175 17.04 8.87 12.08
C THR A 175 17.92 10.04 11.63
N LYS A 176 18.68 9.87 10.55
CA LYS A 176 19.61 10.90 10.02
C LYS A 176 18.90 12.20 9.67
N PHE A 177 17.72 12.12 9.07
CA PHE A 177 16.94 13.29 8.65
C PHE A 177 15.91 13.74 9.70
N LYS A 178 15.98 13.20 10.91
CA LYS A 178 15.10 13.55 12.06
C LYS A 178 13.61 13.54 11.65
N ILE A 179 13.17 12.48 10.97
CA ILE A 179 11.77 12.35 10.55
C ILE A 179 10.94 11.81 11.70
N THR A 180 10.05 12.64 12.24
CA THR A 180 9.18 12.36 13.41
C THR A 180 7.71 12.25 12.99
N GLU A 181 7.40 11.33 12.08
CA GLU A 181 6.00 11.11 11.66
C GLU A 181 5.34 10.03 12.51
N SER A 182 4.09 10.29 12.89
CA SER A 182 3.29 9.30 13.63
C SER A 182 2.59 8.32 12.67
N VAL A 183 2.75 7.03 12.96
CA VAL A 183 2.08 5.95 12.21
C VAL A 183 0.55 6.10 12.25
N ASP A 184 0.01 6.48 13.40
CA ASP A 184 -1.45 6.64 13.60
C ASP A 184 -2.07 7.79 12.79
N LYS A 185 -1.24 8.70 12.27
CA LYS A 185 -1.69 9.75 11.34
C LYS A 185 -1.97 9.20 9.93
N TYR A 186 -1.28 8.13 9.55
CA TYR A 186 -1.32 7.60 8.18
C TYR A 186 -2.16 6.33 8.06
N TYR A 187 -2.13 5.46 9.07
CA TYR A 187 -2.79 4.16 9.00
C TYR A 187 -4.01 4.09 9.92
N MET A 188 -4.95 3.26 9.52
CA MET A 188 -6.06 2.87 10.36
C MET A 188 -5.55 2.11 11.58
N ASN A 189 -6.16 2.36 12.72
CA ASN A 189 -5.99 1.58 13.94
C ASN A 189 -7.12 0.54 14.08
N VAL A 190 -7.12 -0.22 15.17
CA VAL A 190 -8.13 -1.27 15.41
C VAL A 190 -9.54 -0.69 15.49
N SER A 191 -9.72 0.47 16.11
CA SER A 191 -11.05 1.14 16.20
C SER A 191 -11.55 1.54 14.82
N ASP A 192 -10.66 2.02 13.95
CA ASP A 192 -10.99 2.34 12.56
C ASP A 192 -11.44 1.09 11.78
N LEU A 193 -10.79 -0.07 11.99
CA LEU A 193 -11.21 -1.33 11.36
C LEU A 193 -12.58 -1.81 11.85
N ILE A 194 -12.85 -1.68 13.16
CA ILE A 194 -14.17 -2.00 13.72
C ILE A 194 -15.22 -1.05 13.13
N TYR A 195 -14.88 0.22 12.97
CA TYR A 195 -15.75 1.20 12.32
C TYR A 195 -16.04 0.87 10.85
N LEU A 196 -15.03 0.49 10.06
CA LEU A 196 -15.24 0.00 8.68
C LEU A 196 -16.25 -1.15 8.64
N LYS A 197 -16.11 -2.11 9.55
CA LYS A 197 -17.02 -3.25 9.66
C LYS A 197 -18.45 -2.82 9.95
N ARG A 198 -18.66 -1.85 10.89
CA ARG A 198 -19.98 -1.27 11.19
C ARG A 198 -20.60 -0.56 9.98
N LEU A 199 -19.78 0.06 9.14
CA LEU A 199 -20.20 0.66 7.88
C LEU A 199 -20.53 -0.36 6.77
N GLY A 200 -20.48 -1.67 7.03
CA GLY A 200 -20.74 -2.71 6.03
C GLY A 200 -19.58 -3.00 5.08
N MET A 201 -18.40 -2.43 5.33
CA MET A 201 -17.21 -2.70 4.52
C MET A 201 -16.60 -4.06 4.86
N LYS A 202 -15.93 -4.68 3.89
CA LYS A 202 -15.17 -5.92 4.09
C LYS A 202 -13.70 -5.59 4.34
N ILE A 203 -13.08 -6.35 5.25
CA ILE A 203 -11.66 -6.27 5.52
C ILE A 203 -10.99 -7.47 4.89
N GLY A 204 -9.95 -7.22 4.11
CA GLY A 204 -9.06 -8.21 3.52
C GLY A 204 -7.65 -8.10 4.08
N CYS A 205 -6.84 -9.11 3.85
CA CYS A 205 -5.43 -9.17 4.24
C CYS A 205 -4.53 -8.64 3.11
N HIS A 206 -3.50 -7.84 3.47
CA HIS A 206 -2.51 -7.29 2.52
C HIS A 206 -1.07 -7.65 2.91
N SER A 207 -0.85 -8.90 3.34
CA SER A 207 0.36 -9.41 3.99
C SER A 207 0.69 -8.70 5.32
N HIS A 208 1.79 -9.11 5.98
CA HIS A 208 2.20 -8.46 7.22
C HIS A 208 3.02 -7.19 6.95
N SER A 209 4.13 -7.33 6.23
CA SER A 209 5.12 -6.26 6.05
C SER A 209 5.06 -5.57 4.68
N HIS A 210 4.08 -5.94 3.83
CA HIS A 210 3.93 -5.39 2.47
C HIS A 210 5.16 -5.62 1.59
N ASN A 211 5.87 -6.73 1.76
CA ASN A 211 6.98 -7.12 0.91
C ASN A 211 6.52 -7.79 -0.39
N ILE A 212 7.37 -7.76 -1.43
CA ILE A 212 7.12 -8.48 -2.69
C ILE A 212 7.23 -9.99 -2.41
N LEU A 213 6.11 -10.70 -2.45
CA LEU A 213 6.05 -12.10 -2.05
C LEU A 213 6.89 -12.99 -2.97
N SER A 214 6.93 -12.74 -4.28
CA SER A 214 7.74 -13.51 -5.23
C SER A 214 9.27 -13.45 -4.97
N LYS A 215 9.73 -12.56 -4.09
CA LYS A 215 11.14 -12.47 -3.66
C LYS A 215 11.41 -13.28 -2.40
N MET A 216 10.40 -13.92 -1.84
CA MET A 216 10.47 -14.71 -0.62
C MET A 216 10.39 -16.21 -0.92
N SER A 217 10.95 -17.05 -0.05
CA SER A 217 10.69 -18.48 -0.08
C SER A 217 9.21 -18.77 0.21
N LYS A 218 8.69 -19.91 -0.28
CA LYS A 218 7.29 -20.34 -0.02
C LYS A 218 6.96 -20.33 1.47
N LYS A 219 7.88 -20.81 2.33
CA LYS A 219 7.74 -20.78 3.78
C LYS A 219 7.56 -19.35 4.33
N ASN A 220 8.32 -18.39 3.83
CA ASN A 220 8.22 -17.00 4.27
C ASN A 220 6.97 -16.30 3.71
N GLN A 221 6.55 -16.60 2.48
CA GLN A 221 5.26 -16.13 1.94
C GLN A 221 4.10 -16.60 2.81
N PHE A 222 4.09 -17.89 3.16
CA PHE A 222 3.07 -18.45 4.05
C PHE A 222 3.06 -17.76 5.42
N LYS A 223 4.24 -17.53 6.02
CA LYS A 223 4.36 -16.79 7.30
C LYS A 223 3.80 -15.37 7.19
N GLU A 224 4.15 -14.62 6.15
CA GLU A 224 3.67 -13.25 5.90
C GLU A 224 2.13 -13.18 5.83
N ILE A 225 1.53 -14.08 5.05
CA ILE A 225 0.09 -14.12 4.85
C ILE A 225 -0.62 -14.59 6.11
N SER A 226 -0.20 -15.73 6.69
CA SER A 226 -0.85 -16.33 7.85
C SER A 226 -0.71 -15.46 9.11
N LYS A 227 0.47 -14.83 9.34
CA LYS A 227 0.68 -13.88 10.44
C LYS A 227 -0.29 -12.72 10.32
N SER A 228 -0.38 -12.09 9.14
CA SER A 228 -1.28 -10.97 8.90
C SER A 228 -2.74 -11.34 9.13
N LYS A 229 -3.18 -12.46 8.55
CA LYS A 229 -4.55 -12.96 8.71
C LYS A 229 -4.89 -13.17 10.18
N LYS A 230 -4.08 -13.93 10.93
CA LYS A 230 -4.30 -14.21 12.35
C LYS A 230 -4.38 -12.95 13.20
N ILE A 231 -3.49 -11.97 12.96
CA ILE A 231 -3.49 -10.70 13.68
C ILE A 231 -4.79 -9.94 13.45
N LEU A 232 -5.17 -9.77 12.19
CA LEU A 232 -6.37 -9.02 11.84
C LEU A 232 -7.63 -9.71 12.35
N GLU A 233 -7.79 -11.01 12.17
CA GLU A 233 -8.93 -11.80 12.66
C GLU A 233 -9.09 -11.67 14.18
N LYS A 234 -7.97 -11.79 14.94
CA LYS A 234 -7.97 -11.57 16.39
C LYS A 234 -8.44 -10.17 16.77
N LYS A 235 -7.97 -9.13 16.05
CA LYS A 235 -8.28 -7.73 16.37
C LYS A 235 -9.71 -7.34 16.00
N ILE A 236 -10.25 -7.83 14.89
CA ILE A 236 -11.63 -7.49 14.46
C ILE A 236 -12.68 -8.50 14.90
N LYS A 237 -12.27 -9.61 15.54
CA LYS A 237 -13.11 -10.74 15.95
C LYS A 237 -14.01 -11.24 14.81
N LYS A 238 -13.41 -11.44 13.62
CA LYS A 238 -14.10 -11.92 12.41
C LYS A 238 -13.11 -12.58 11.45
N LYS A 239 -13.55 -13.66 10.79
CA LYS A 239 -12.80 -14.36 9.73
C LYS A 239 -12.54 -13.43 8.53
N ILE A 240 -11.35 -13.54 7.94
CA ILE A 240 -10.93 -12.83 6.74
C ILE A 240 -10.78 -13.82 5.60
N ASP A 241 -11.55 -13.58 4.53
CA ASP A 241 -11.64 -14.47 3.37
C ASP A 241 -10.99 -13.87 2.10
N PHE A 242 -10.50 -12.62 2.18
CA PHE A 242 -9.94 -11.91 1.04
C PHE A 242 -8.46 -11.57 1.28
N PHE A 243 -7.68 -11.72 0.21
CA PHE A 243 -6.26 -11.37 0.17
C PHE A 243 -5.94 -10.58 -1.10
N CYS A 244 -5.12 -9.54 -0.97
CA CYS A 244 -4.52 -8.83 -2.09
C CYS A 244 -3.00 -8.88 -2.00
N PHE A 245 -2.34 -9.20 -3.12
CA PHE A 245 -0.88 -9.21 -3.21
C PHE A 245 -0.32 -7.78 -3.16
N PRO A 246 0.66 -7.48 -2.28
CA PRO A 246 1.40 -6.23 -2.36
C PRO A 246 2.00 -6.01 -3.75
N TYR A 247 2.01 -4.75 -4.20
CA TYR A 247 2.49 -4.31 -5.52
C TYR A 247 1.65 -4.76 -6.74
N GLY A 248 0.86 -5.85 -6.67
CA GLY A 248 -0.12 -6.26 -7.68
C GLY A 248 0.38 -6.45 -9.13
N ARG A 249 1.67 -6.51 -9.38
CA ARG A 249 2.25 -6.71 -10.71
C ARG A 249 2.56 -8.19 -10.95
N LYS A 250 2.51 -8.64 -12.22
CA LYS A 250 2.80 -10.03 -12.63
C LYS A 250 4.09 -10.61 -12.04
N TYR A 251 5.07 -9.78 -11.72
CA TYR A 251 6.33 -10.19 -11.11
C TYR A 251 6.35 -10.13 -9.56
N SER A 252 5.28 -9.73 -8.91
CA SER A 252 5.22 -9.58 -7.45
C SER A 252 4.61 -10.79 -6.72
N TYR A 253 4.08 -11.75 -7.48
CA TYR A 253 3.56 -13.04 -6.99
C TYR A 253 4.02 -14.18 -7.91
N ASN A 254 3.94 -15.42 -7.45
CA ASN A 254 4.29 -16.67 -8.15
C ASN A 254 3.38 -17.81 -7.69
#